data_1ff6b5fb023675c6aa8152ae06e33899
#
_entry.id   1ff6b5fb023675c6aa8152ae06e33899
#
_cell.length_a   1.000
_cell.length_b   1.000
_cell.length_c   1.000
_cell.angle_alpha   90.00
_cell.angle_beta   90.00
_cell.angle_gamma   90.00
#
_symmetry.space_group_name_H-M   'P 1'
#
loop_
_entity.id
_entity.type
_entity.pdbx_description
1 polymer ?
#
loop_
_entity_poly.entity_id
_entity_poly.type
_entity_poly.pdbx_seq_one_letter_code
_entity_poly.pdbx_strand_id
1 'polypeptide(L)'
;MMTKRKLFLSLLMAGAVVGSATAQRLKDAKAAIEAEQYDKAKEMLQTLVDKKPKDGENYFYLGQIYLINEKVDSAALIFNQGLTNAPKEQLNQIGLGIVDLEKGNEAAAEQKFTAATSSLGKKDYLPLYYVGRAYIDAPKPDYAKAIDYLTQAKAKNLKDAEILVGLGDAYSGIKGEASNAYVNYRDALNIDPNLVRAHVGQAIIQRRAQAYDVALENLAEKAKEYPSFGPIYRELAETQLELAKTLPDNTDEEKAKYESEIKKAVDYYKQYLQVTGDKSVEANVRYADFLVWGQQYDELKNVALQLANAPGVDAKVYRYLGLIAVNQDGDFEKGAEYFDKLFAEADTSRLIDIDYLFAGFANVQTGKADKGVPYLAKAVEKNPEIMPEIGSAGMLAFQQGNFEVASAILSVPAKQKGTDYYYEANYVLGNANFRHGVAKKERGEDPSEQFDAALKAFDVIIQANDQKVFDDYLAGALYLTGYVNISLDNVNPETPELCKGLFVPAFTQLIQVLKDKQLQGKEVTDAERGYLVDAYNYIGYFHVTKEDYKQALASFEETVKLAPEDEFANAYIEYLKS
;
A
#
# COMPACT_ATOMS: atom_id res chain seq x y z
N MET A 1 -9.20 -7.37 10.46
CA MET A 1 -9.26 -8.01 11.81
C MET A 1 -7.88 -7.88 12.41
N MET A 2 -7.69 -6.95 13.37
CA MET A 2 -6.39 -6.74 13.98
C MET A 2 -6.17 -7.78 15.07
N THR A 3 -5.18 -8.63 14.88
CA THR A 3 -4.67 -9.52 15.93
C THR A 3 -3.76 -8.70 16.85
N LYS A 4 -4.11 -8.64 18.13
CA LYS A 4 -3.32 -7.95 19.16
C LYS A 4 -2.09 -8.79 19.49
N ARG A 5 -0.91 -8.42 18.98
CA ARG A 5 0.38 -9.00 19.41
C ARG A 5 1.41 -7.90 19.64
N LYS A 6 1.90 -7.77 20.87
CA LYS A 6 2.81 -6.70 21.32
C LYS A 6 4.15 -7.27 21.79
N LEU A 7 5.27 -6.84 21.16
CA LEU A 7 6.64 -7.20 21.57
C LEU A 7 7.45 -5.96 22.00
N PHE A 8 8.19 -6.08 23.10
CA PHE A 8 8.94 -5.01 23.76
C PHE A 8 10.41 -4.97 23.35
N LEU A 9 10.92 -3.75 23.08
CA LEU A 9 12.34 -3.41 23.21
C LEU A 9 12.55 -2.61 24.50
N SER A 10 13.32 -3.16 25.43
CA SER A 10 13.74 -2.46 26.65
C SER A 10 15.01 -1.65 26.39
N LEU A 11 14.92 -0.31 26.38
CA LEU A 11 16.08 0.55 26.64
C LEU A 11 15.93 1.17 28.03
N LEU A 12 16.85 0.78 28.92
CA LEU A 12 17.02 1.41 30.22
C LEU A 12 17.54 2.84 30.06
N MET A 13 16.74 3.82 30.53
CA MET A 13 17.31 5.08 31.04
C MET A 13 16.79 5.30 32.45
N ALA A 14 17.68 5.17 33.42
CA ALA A 14 17.45 5.52 34.80
C ALA A 14 17.44 7.04 34.94
N GLY A 15 16.24 7.60 35.18
CA GLY A 15 16.05 8.96 35.66
C GLY A 15 15.37 8.91 37.01
N ALA A 16 16.11 9.10 38.09
CA ALA A 16 15.57 9.17 39.44
C ALA A 16 14.69 10.42 39.58
N VAL A 17 13.38 10.22 39.66
CA VAL A 17 12.45 11.23 40.19
C VAL A 17 12.00 10.72 41.57
N VAL A 18 12.49 11.36 42.61
CA VAL A 18 11.98 11.21 43.97
C VAL A 18 10.60 11.87 44.02
N GLY A 19 9.56 11.12 43.72
CA GLY A 19 8.16 11.54 43.90
C GLY A 19 7.65 11.02 45.24
N SER A 20 7.08 11.94 46.04
CA SER A 20 6.38 11.69 47.29
C SER A 20 5.49 10.42 47.22
N ALA A 21 5.68 9.51 48.18
CA ALA A 21 4.94 8.25 48.30
C ALA A 21 3.46 8.52 48.68
N THR A 22 2.65 8.94 47.73
CA THR A 22 1.19 8.81 47.81
C THR A 22 0.88 7.30 47.69
N ALA A 23 0.14 6.76 48.66
CA ALA A 23 -0.27 5.35 48.65
C ALA A 23 -0.99 5.05 47.33
N GLN A 24 -0.32 4.31 46.43
CA GLN A 24 -0.87 3.86 45.16
C GLN A 24 -2.10 2.99 45.43
N ARG A 25 -3.19 3.30 44.83
CA ARG A 25 -4.47 2.60 44.97
C ARG A 25 -4.68 1.72 43.73
N LEU A 26 -5.29 0.56 43.93
CA LEU A 26 -5.69 -0.32 42.81
C LEU A 26 -6.59 0.41 41.79
N LYS A 27 -7.44 1.32 42.29
CA LYS A 27 -8.28 2.17 41.42
C LYS A 27 -7.46 2.96 40.40
N ASP A 28 -6.31 3.52 40.86
CA ASP A 28 -5.44 4.36 39.99
C ASP A 28 -4.71 3.47 38.96
N ALA A 29 -4.34 2.23 39.34
CA ALA A 29 -3.75 1.25 38.42
C ALA A 29 -4.79 0.79 37.36
N LYS A 30 -6.04 0.55 37.76
CA LYS A 30 -7.14 0.22 36.83
C LYS A 30 -7.38 1.36 35.84
N ALA A 31 -7.44 2.60 36.31
CA ALA A 31 -7.57 3.78 35.45
C ALA A 31 -6.41 3.90 34.43
N ALA A 32 -5.18 3.56 34.84
CA ALA A 32 -4.03 3.50 33.94
C ALA A 32 -4.15 2.38 32.89
N ILE A 33 -4.71 1.23 33.24
CA ILE A 33 -5.04 0.15 32.28
C ILE A 33 -6.05 0.63 31.25
N GLU A 34 -7.14 1.26 31.70
CA GLU A 34 -8.19 1.77 30.81
C GLU A 34 -7.67 2.87 29.87
N ALA A 35 -6.73 3.68 30.35
CA ALA A 35 -6.04 4.70 29.56
C ALA A 35 -4.94 4.13 28.64
N GLU A 36 -4.73 2.82 28.62
CA GLU A 36 -3.68 2.11 27.89
C GLU A 36 -2.25 2.52 28.30
N GLN A 37 -2.05 3.05 29.50
CA GLN A 37 -0.75 3.39 30.09
C GLN A 37 -0.15 2.14 30.79
N TYR A 38 0.11 1.09 30.01
CA TYR A 38 0.39 -0.25 30.56
C TYR A 38 1.69 -0.32 31.38
N ASP A 39 2.75 0.37 30.98
CA ASP A 39 4.00 0.40 31.75
C ASP A 39 3.78 1.04 33.13
N LYS A 40 3.05 2.15 33.18
CA LYS A 40 2.68 2.82 34.44
C LYS A 40 1.80 1.92 35.30
N ALA A 41 0.78 1.29 34.72
CA ALA A 41 -0.11 0.35 35.43
C ALA A 41 0.72 -0.81 36.02
N LYS A 42 1.67 -1.37 35.27
CA LYS A 42 2.55 -2.45 35.71
C LYS A 42 3.38 -2.07 36.93
N GLU A 43 4.02 -0.91 36.91
CA GLU A 43 4.82 -0.41 38.05
C GLU A 43 3.95 -0.24 39.31
N MET A 44 2.75 0.31 39.13
CA MET A 44 1.79 0.49 40.22
C MET A 44 1.34 -0.84 40.79
N LEU A 45 0.96 -1.81 39.93
CA LEU A 45 0.49 -3.13 40.35
C LEU A 45 1.60 -3.95 41.00
N GLN A 46 2.84 -3.91 40.50
CA GLN A 46 3.98 -4.55 41.14
C GLN A 46 4.15 -4.02 42.56
N THR A 47 4.11 -2.69 42.73
CA THR A 47 4.19 -2.06 44.08
C THR A 47 3.05 -2.53 45.00
N LEU A 48 1.84 -2.70 44.45
CA LEU A 48 0.68 -3.19 45.23
C LEU A 48 0.83 -4.65 45.64
N VAL A 49 1.29 -5.52 44.74
CA VAL A 49 1.60 -6.92 45.04
C VAL A 49 2.65 -7.02 46.17
N ASP A 50 3.72 -6.23 46.08
CA ASP A 50 4.80 -6.26 47.07
C ASP A 50 4.32 -5.77 48.46
N LYS A 51 3.50 -4.72 48.50
CA LYS A 51 2.99 -4.13 49.75
C LYS A 51 1.81 -4.87 50.36
N LYS A 52 0.99 -5.53 49.51
CA LYS A 52 -0.24 -6.22 49.92
C LYS A 52 -0.30 -7.63 49.29
N PRO A 53 0.61 -8.54 49.66
CA PRO A 53 0.71 -9.85 48.99
C PRO A 53 -0.50 -10.76 49.22
N LYS A 54 -1.41 -10.46 50.14
CA LYS A 54 -2.62 -11.21 50.40
C LYS A 54 -3.86 -10.68 49.63
N ASP A 55 -3.68 -9.62 48.85
CA ASP A 55 -4.73 -9.04 48.03
C ASP A 55 -4.65 -9.64 46.59
N GLY A 56 -5.50 -10.64 46.34
CA GLY A 56 -5.46 -11.44 45.10
C GLY A 56 -5.84 -10.64 43.86
N GLU A 57 -6.64 -9.59 44.01
CA GLU A 57 -7.05 -8.73 42.92
C GLU A 57 -5.85 -8.02 42.27
N ASN A 58 -4.83 -7.65 43.06
CA ASN A 58 -3.61 -7.03 42.54
C ASN A 58 -2.84 -7.97 41.59
N TYR A 59 -2.77 -9.27 41.90
CA TYR A 59 -2.13 -10.26 41.02
C TYR A 59 -2.93 -10.44 39.74
N PHE A 60 -4.27 -10.42 39.84
CA PHE A 60 -5.11 -10.56 38.66
C PHE A 60 -4.84 -9.45 37.65
N TYR A 61 -4.86 -8.18 38.06
CA TYR A 61 -4.58 -7.08 37.14
C TYR A 61 -3.13 -7.07 36.65
N LEU A 62 -2.15 -7.45 37.50
CA LEU A 62 -0.77 -7.57 37.07
C LEU A 62 -0.61 -8.67 36.01
N GLY A 63 -1.29 -9.82 36.20
CA GLY A 63 -1.30 -10.91 35.23
C GLY A 63 -1.95 -10.48 33.89
N GLN A 64 -3.01 -9.68 33.94
CA GLN A 64 -3.62 -9.10 32.72
C GLN A 64 -2.63 -8.21 31.95
N ILE A 65 -1.82 -7.39 32.64
CA ILE A 65 -0.77 -6.60 31.99
C ILE A 65 0.26 -7.49 31.29
N TYR A 66 0.62 -8.63 31.90
CA TYR A 66 1.53 -9.58 31.24
C TYR A 66 0.87 -10.23 30.01
N LEU A 67 -0.44 -10.53 30.02
CA LEU A 67 -1.18 -11.02 28.85
C LEU A 67 -1.23 -9.98 27.73
N ILE A 68 -1.56 -8.73 28.05
CA ILE A 68 -1.55 -7.61 27.10
C ILE A 68 -0.19 -7.47 26.42
N ASN A 69 0.88 -7.75 27.17
CA ASN A 69 2.26 -7.73 26.67
C ASN A 69 2.72 -9.09 26.09
N GLU A 70 1.82 -10.00 25.79
CA GLU A 70 2.05 -11.33 25.20
C GLU A 70 3.00 -12.24 26.02
N LYS A 71 3.19 -11.94 27.29
CA LYS A 71 4.01 -12.73 28.20
C LYS A 71 3.14 -13.78 28.91
N VAL A 72 2.55 -14.68 28.12
CA VAL A 72 1.54 -15.65 28.59
C VAL A 72 2.06 -16.51 29.74
N ASP A 73 3.31 -16.99 29.67
CA ASP A 73 3.89 -17.80 30.76
C ASP A 73 4.17 -16.98 32.02
N SER A 74 4.59 -15.71 31.87
CA SER A 74 4.73 -14.80 33.02
C SER A 74 3.38 -14.48 33.65
N ALA A 75 2.34 -14.28 32.85
CA ALA A 75 0.97 -14.09 33.34
C ALA A 75 0.51 -15.31 34.17
N ALA A 76 0.75 -16.53 33.66
CA ALA A 76 0.43 -17.77 34.39
C ALA A 76 1.14 -17.85 35.75
N LEU A 77 2.42 -17.46 35.82
CA LEU A 77 3.14 -17.39 37.09
C LEU A 77 2.51 -16.42 38.08
N ILE A 78 2.14 -15.21 37.63
CA ILE A 78 1.51 -14.18 38.47
C ILE A 78 0.14 -14.66 38.98
N PHE A 79 -0.69 -15.24 38.12
CA PHE A 79 -1.99 -15.78 38.55
C PHE A 79 -1.86 -16.91 39.55
N ASN A 80 -0.87 -17.84 39.38
CA ASN A 80 -0.59 -18.90 40.36
C ASN A 80 -0.11 -18.32 41.70
N GLN A 81 0.73 -17.28 41.69
CA GLN A 81 1.12 -16.57 42.92
C GLN A 81 -0.13 -15.95 43.61
N GLY A 82 -1.03 -15.37 42.85
CA GLY A 82 -2.30 -14.85 43.34
C GLY A 82 -3.14 -15.94 44.02
N LEU A 83 -3.32 -17.10 43.40
CA LEU A 83 -4.01 -18.24 43.99
C LEU A 83 -3.34 -18.77 45.27
N THR A 84 -2.00 -18.79 45.32
CA THR A 84 -1.25 -19.22 46.49
C THR A 84 -1.43 -18.26 47.66
N ASN A 85 -1.32 -16.96 47.38
CA ASN A 85 -1.33 -15.93 48.43
C ASN A 85 -2.75 -15.51 48.85
N ALA A 86 -3.74 -15.66 47.95
CA ALA A 86 -5.17 -15.32 48.17
C ALA A 86 -6.08 -16.41 47.58
N PRO A 87 -6.13 -17.62 48.18
CA PRO A 87 -6.80 -18.77 47.56
C PRO A 87 -8.33 -18.65 47.48
N LYS A 88 -8.93 -17.65 48.11
CA LYS A 88 -10.36 -17.34 48.01
C LYS A 88 -10.71 -16.40 46.87
N GLU A 89 -9.68 -15.78 46.22
CA GLU A 89 -9.87 -14.86 45.13
C GLU A 89 -10.07 -15.63 43.81
N GLN A 90 -11.26 -15.55 43.24
CA GLN A 90 -11.63 -16.32 42.06
C GLN A 90 -11.08 -15.73 40.76
N LEU A 91 -10.72 -14.43 40.75
CA LEU A 91 -10.24 -13.76 39.53
C LEU A 91 -8.94 -14.36 39.00
N ASN A 92 -8.04 -14.81 39.88
CA ASN A 92 -6.79 -15.46 39.44
C ASN A 92 -7.04 -16.82 38.75
N GLN A 93 -8.09 -17.54 39.17
CA GLN A 93 -8.54 -18.76 38.47
C GLN A 93 -9.04 -18.43 37.06
N ILE A 94 -9.79 -17.32 36.92
CA ILE A 94 -10.23 -16.79 35.62
C ILE A 94 -9.00 -16.39 34.78
N GLY A 95 -8.00 -15.73 35.40
CA GLY A 95 -6.74 -15.38 34.75
C GLY A 95 -6.03 -16.61 34.14
N LEU A 96 -5.99 -17.75 34.86
CA LEU A 96 -5.46 -19.00 34.30
C LEU A 96 -6.34 -19.57 33.17
N GLY A 97 -7.65 -19.36 33.21
CA GLY A 97 -8.52 -19.71 32.09
C GLY A 97 -8.24 -18.85 30.86
N ILE A 98 -7.94 -17.55 31.03
CA ILE A 98 -7.51 -16.67 29.91
C ILE A 98 -6.19 -17.17 29.32
N VAL A 99 -5.21 -17.58 30.16
CA VAL A 99 -3.97 -18.21 29.69
C VAL A 99 -4.23 -19.44 28.83
N ASP A 100 -5.24 -20.27 29.19
CA ASP A 100 -5.61 -21.42 28.36
C ASP A 100 -6.24 -21.00 27.03
N LEU A 101 -7.07 -19.95 26.99
CA LEU A 101 -7.58 -19.39 25.72
C LEU A 101 -6.46 -18.89 24.83
N GLU A 102 -5.46 -18.20 25.39
CA GLU A 102 -4.28 -17.74 24.66
C GLU A 102 -3.46 -18.89 24.05
N LYS A 103 -3.46 -20.04 24.73
CA LYS A 103 -2.79 -21.27 24.27
C LYS A 103 -3.67 -22.16 23.37
N GLY A 104 -4.91 -21.73 23.07
CA GLY A 104 -5.87 -22.50 22.27
C GLY A 104 -6.52 -23.68 23.00
N ASN A 105 -6.43 -23.76 24.33
CA ASN A 105 -6.97 -24.83 25.17
C ASN A 105 -8.38 -24.49 25.67
N GLU A 106 -9.33 -24.29 24.77
CA GLU A 106 -10.69 -23.83 25.10
C GLU A 106 -11.40 -24.68 26.18
N ALA A 107 -11.27 -26.02 26.13
CA ALA A 107 -11.90 -26.91 27.12
C ALA A 107 -11.31 -26.72 28.54
N ALA A 108 -10.01 -26.51 28.67
CA ALA A 108 -9.36 -26.24 29.93
C ALA A 108 -9.75 -24.86 30.49
N ALA A 109 -9.86 -23.86 29.62
CA ALA A 109 -10.37 -22.54 29.98
C ALA A 109 -11.78 -22.60 30.54
N GLU A 110 -12.70 -23.30 29.84
CA GLU A 110 -14.09 -23.44 30.24
C GLU A 110 -14.25 -24.16 31.61
N GLN A 111 -13.43 -25.18 31.86
CA GLN A 111 -13.39 -25.83 33.18
C GLN A 111 -13.00 -24.84 34.30
N LYS A 112 -12.01 -24.00 34.07
CA LYS A 112 -11.57 -22.99 35.05
C LYS A 112 -12.61 -21.89 35.25
N PHE A 113 -13.26 -21.44 34.19
CA PHE A 113 -14.32 -20.43 34.24
C PHE A 113 -15.55 -20.98 35.01
N THR A 114 -15.94 -22.21 34.69
CA THR A 114 -17.04 -22.88 35.42
C THR A 114 -16.70 -23.04 36.90
N ALA A 115 -15.49 -23.48 37.24
CA ALA A 115 -15.06 -23.60 38.63
C ALA A 115 -15.09 -22.24 39.35
N ALA A 116 -14.64 -21.16 38.72
CA ALA A 116 -14.62 -19.81 39.29
C ALA A 116 -16.05 -19.21 39.46
N THR A 117 -17.04 -19.68 38.68
CA THR A 117 -18.39 -19.11 38.68
C THR A 117 -19.46 -20.00 39.33
N SER A 118 -19.12 -21.24 39.72
CA SER A 118 -20.09 -22.24 40.24
C SER A 118 -20.66 -21.90 41.60
N SER A 119 -19.98 -21.14 42.45
CA SER A 119 -20.34 -20.90 43.85
C SER A 119 -20.43 -19.41 44.19
N LEU A 120 -20.96 -18.62 43.27
CA LEU A 120 -21.08 -17.17 43.44
C LEU A 120 -22.23 -16.79 44.41
N GLY A 121 -21.90 -15.94 45.34
CA GLY A 121 -22.89 -15.28 46.19
C GLY A 121 -23.86 -14.42 45.38
N LYS A 122 -24.94 -13.98 46.03
CA LYS A 122 -26.05 -13.26 45.37
C LYS A 122 -25.59 -11.97 44.67
N LYS A 123 -24.54 -11.32 45.18
CA LYS A 123 -23.99 -10.05 44.64
C LYS A 123 -22.62 -10.21 43.94
N ASP A 124 -22.07 -11.42 43.87
CA ASP A 124 -20.78 -11.68 43.30
C ASP A 124 -20.93 -11.78 41.77
N TYR A 125 -20.80 -10.67 41.10
CA TYR A 125 -20.92 -10.55 39.62
C TYR A 125 -19.60 -10.44 38.92
N LEU A 126 -18.51 -9.98 39.59
CA LEU A 126 -17.20 -9.74 38.97
C LEU A 126 -16.61 -10.97 38.27
N PRO A 127 -16.68 -12.19 38.83
CA PRO A 127 -16.19 -13.36 38.09
C PRO A 127 -16.93 -13.57 36.75
N LEU A 128 -18.27 -13.39 36.72
CA LEU A 128 -19.04 -13.48 35.48
C LEU A 128 -18.67 -12.38 34.48
N TYR A 129 -18.45 -11.17 34.96
CA TYR A 129 -18.00 -10.05 34.12
C TYR A 129 -16.66 -10.37 33.47
N TYR A 130 -15.65 -10.83 34.25
CA TYR A 130 -14.32 -11.11 33.70
C TYR A 130 -14.28 -12.36 32.82
N VAL A 131 -15.14 -13.36 33.03
CA VAL A 131 -15.29 -14.46 32.06
C VAL A 131 -15.89 -13.94 30.76
N GLY A 132 -16.90 -13.07 30.82
CA GLY A 132 -17.46 -12.42 29.62
C GLY A 132 -16.38 -11.62 28.87
N ARG A 133 -15.56 -10.83 29.59
CA ARG A 133 -14.43 -10.11 28.99
C ARG A 133 -13.40 -11.06 28.36
N ALA A 134 -13.09 -12.19 29.03
CA ALA A 134 -12.15 -13.18 28.52
C ALA A 134 -12.57 -13.72 27.14
N TYR A 135 -13.87 -13.96 26.91
CA TYR A 135 -14.36 -14.41 25.61
C TYR A 135 -14.38 -13.31 24.54
N ILE A 136 -14.50 -12.02 24.92
CA ILE A 136 -14.37 -10.90 23.98
C ILE A 136 -12.92 -10.74 23.53
N ASP A 137 -11.98 -10.81 24.47
CA ASP A 137 -10.57 -10.46 24.29
C ASP A 137 -9.71 -11.67 23.83
N ALA A 138 -10.31 -12.88 23.74
CA ALA A 138 -9.64 -14.10 23.29
C ALA A 138 -9.09 -13.97 21.85
N PRO A 139 -8.01 -14.70 21.49
CA PRO A 139 -7.50 -14.76 20.11
C PRO A 139 -8.57 -15.16 19.09
N LYS A 140 -9.53 -16.00 19.50
CA LYS A 140 -10.76 -16.34 18.77
C LYS A 140 -11.95 -15.94 19.62
N PRO A 141 -12.51 -14.73 19.45
CA PRO A 141 -13.62 -14.26 20.27
C PRO A 141 -14.87 -15.13 20.14
N ASP A 142 -15.50 -15.44 21.30
CA ASP A 142 -16.82 -16.05 21.36
C ASP A 142 -17.82 -15.05 21.96
N TYR A 143 -18.35 -14.19 21.10
CA TYR A 143 -19.27 -13.14 21.54
C TYR A 143 -20.58 -13.69 22.11
N ALA A 144 -21.02 -14.89 21.70
CA ALA A 144 -22.24 -15.50 22.24
C ALA A 144 -22.05 -15.88 23.70
N LYS A 145 -20.94 -16.56 24.04
CA LYS A 145 -20.58 -16.86 25.44
C LYS A 145 -20.33 -15.57 26.23
N ALA A 146 -19.65 -14.59 25.65
CA ALA A 146 -19.43 -13.30 26.29
C ALA A 146 -20.75 -12.64 26.72
N ILE A 147 -21.74 -12.55 25.81
CA ILE A 147 -23.05 -11.95 26.07
C ILE A 147 -23.79 -12.73 27.17
N ASP A 148 -23.72 -14.06 27.14
CA ASP A 148 -24.38 -14.88 28.18
C ASP A 148 -23.80 -14.58 29.56
N TYR A 149 -22.46 -14.63 29.74
CA TYR A 149 -21.83 -14.33 31.03
C TYR A 149 -22.05 -12.88 31.47
N LEU A 150 -22.00 -11.92 30.59
CA LEU A 150 -22.26 -10.51 30.90
C LEU A 150 -23.72 -10.24 31.25
N THR A 151 -24.66 -10.95 30.62
CA THR A 151 -26.10 -10.89 30.98
C THR A 151 -26.35 -11.46 32.39
N GLN A 152 -25.67 -12.56 32.73
CA GLN A 152 -25.72 -13.10 34.09
C GLN A 152 -25.09 -12.12 35.10
N ALA A 153 -23.98 -11.47 34.79
CA ALA A 153 -23.39 -10.41 35.62
C ALA A 153 -24.35 -9.25 35.82
N LYS A 154 -25.00 -8.78 34.74
CA LYS A 154 -26.01 -7.71 34.77
C LYS A 154 -27.19 -8.08 35.68
N ALA A 155 -27.67 -9.32 35.64
CA ALA A 155 -28.76 -9.79 36.51
C ALA A 155 -28.39 -9.73 38.01
N LYS A 156 -27.11 -9.84 38.36
CA LYS A 156 -26.60 -9.73 39.74
C LYS A 156 -26.32 -8.26 40.15
N ASN A 157 -25.95 -7.40 39.23
CA ASN A 157 -25.71 -5.98 39.50
C ASN A 157 -26.15 -5.09 38.33
N LEU A 158 -27.33 -4.52 38.42
CA LEU A 158 -27.92 -3.63 37.43
C LEU A 158 -27.32 -2.20 37.42
N LYS A 159 -26.50 -1.87 38.44
CA LYS A 159 -25.97 -0.51 38.62
C LYS A 159 -24.51 -0.36 38.20
N ASP A 160 -23.88 -1.40 37.74
CA ASP A 160 -22.52 -1.35 37.27
C ASP A 160 -22.51 -1.07 35.77
N ALA A 161 -22.09 0.16 35.40
CA ALA A 161 -22.04 0.60 34.02
C ALA A 161 -21.01 -0.17 33.17
N GLU A 162 -19.94 -0.70 33.79
CA GLU A 162 -18.91 -1.48 33.10
C GLU A 162 -19.45 -2.78 32.49
N ILE A 163 -20.47 -3.39 33.10
CA ILE A 163 -21.11 -4.57 32.52
C ILE A 163 -21.80 -4.22 31.19
N LEU A 164 -22.43 -3.04 31.13
CA LEU A 164 -23.08 -2.56 29.91
C LEU A 164 -22.03 -2.20 28.84
N VAL A 165 -20.91 -1.63 29.23
CA VAL A 165 -19.76 -1.43 28.29
C VAL A 165 -19.31 -2.79 27.75
N GLY A 166 -19.11 -3.78 28.59
CA GLY A 166 -18.78 -5.15 28.16
C GLY A 166 -19.80 -5.73 27.16
N LEU A 167 -21.10 -5.57 27.42
CA LEU A 167 -22.14 -5.97 26.46
C LEU A 167 -22.05 -5.17 25.15
N GLY A 168 -21.81 -3.86 25.22
CA GLY A 168 -21.56 -3.02 24.05
C GLY A 168 -20.37 -3.52 23.22
N ASP A 169 -19.26 -3.84 23.88
CA ASP A 169 -18.05 -4.39 23.24
C ASP A 169 -18.33 -5.73 22.55
N ALA A 170 -19.09 -6.63 23.21
CA ALA A 170 -19.46 -7.92 22.63
C ALA A 170 -20.35 -7.76 21.40
N TYR A 171 -21.41 -6.95 21.46
CA TYR A 171 -22.27 -6.67 20.31
C TYR A 171 -21.52 -5.94 19.19
N SER A 172 -20.59 -5.06 19.50
CA SER A 172 -19.75 -4.36 18.52
C SER A 172 -18.90 -5.31 17.67
N GLY A 173 -18.56 -6.48 18.20
CA GLY A 173 -17.85 -7.53 17.48
C GLY A 173 -18.71 -8.35 16.51
N ILE A 174 -20.04 -8.27 16.60
CA ILE A 174 -20.99 -9.05 15.79
C ILE A 174 -21.50 -8.21 14.63
N LYS A 175 -21.37 -8.73 13.41
CA LYS A 175 -21.89 -8.05 12.21
C LYS A 175 -23.42 -7.89 12.29
N GLY A 176 -23.89 -6.66 12.12
CA GLY A 176 -25.33 -6.33 12.16
C GLY A 176 -25.82 -5.89 13.54
N GLU A 177 -25.03 -6.04 14.61
CA GLU A 177 -25.44 -5.74 15.99
C GLU A 177 -25.02 -4.33 16.48
N ALA A 178 -24.63 -3.44 15.57
CA ALA A 178 -24.21 -2.08 15.90
C ALA A 178 -25.23 -1.29 16.74
N SER A 179 -26.54 -1.48 16.48
CA SER A 179 -27.60 -0.84 17.26
C SER A 179 -27.62 -1.32 18.70
N ASN A 180 -27.47 -2.63 18.94
CA ASN A 180 -27.40 -3.19 20.28
C ASN A 180 -26.14 -2.73 21.02
N ALA A 181 -25.00 -2.66 20.33
CA ALA A 181 -23.78 -2.08 20.89
C ALA A 181 -23.99 -0.64 21.36
N TYR A 182 -24.54 0.22 20.49
CA TYR A 182 -24.79 1.62 20.79
C TYR A 182 -25.75 1.81 21.99
N VAL A 183 -26.84 1.03 22.03
CA VAL A 183 -27.81 1.07 23.14
C VAL A 183 -27.15 0.71 24.47
N ASN A 184 -26.30 -0.32 24.51
CA ASN A 184 -25.61 -0.69 25.74
C ASN A 184 -24.62 0.39 26.20
N TYR A 185 -23.87 1.02 25.31
CA TYR A 185 -23.00 2.14 25.68
C TYR A 185 -23.80 3.36 26.17
N ARG A 186 -24.92 3.69 25.51
CA ARG A 186 -25.84 4.75 25.98
C ARG A 186 -26.39 4.47 27.37
N ASP A 187 -26.83 3.24 27.61
CA ASP A 187 -27.38 2.84 28.89
C ASP A 187 -26.30 2.81 29.99
N ALA A 188 -25.03 2.51 29.64
CA ALA A 188 -23.89 2.67 30.53
C ALA A 188 -23.70 4.14 30.95
N LEU A 189 -23.78 5.07 29.99
CA LEU A 189 -23.67 6.52 30.24
C LEU A 189 -24.86 7.08 31.01
N ASN A 190 -26.04 6.47 30.94
CA ASN A 190 -27.17 6.82 31.82
C ASN A 190 -26.92 6.46 33.30
N ILE A 191 -26.07 5.46 33.56
CA ILE A 191 -25.63 5.09 34.92
C ILE A 191 -24.45 5.90 35.38
N ASP A 192 -23.41 6.00 34.55
CA ASP A 192 -22.20 6.81 34.80
C ASP A 192 -21.86 7.66 33.56
N PRO A 193 -22.25 8.95 33.55
CA PRO A 193 -21.94 9.87 32.44
C PRO A 193 -20.45 10.12 32.21
N ASN A 194 -19.59 9.82 33.20
CA ASN A 194 -18.15 10.05 33.13
C ASN A 194 -17.39 8.78 32.67
N LEU A 195 -18.07 7.75 32.27
CA LEU A 195 -17.46 6.49 31.83
C LEU A 195 -16.86 6.65 30.41
N VAL A 196 -15.59 7.07 30.34
CA VAL A 196 -14.90 7.45 29.10
C VAL A 196 -14.91 6.32 28.06
N ARG A 197 -14.77 5.06 28.50
CA ARG A 197 -14.82 3.88 27.63
C ARG A 197 -16.14 3.79 26.86
N ALA A 198 -17.27 4.15 27.51
CA ALA A 198 -18.58 4.13 26.83
C ALA A 198 -18.70 5.22 25.75
N HIS A 199 -18.14 6.41 25.99
CA HIS A 199 -18.05 7.46 24.96
C HIS A 199 -17.21 7.03 23.78
N VAL A 200 -16.03 6.41 24.01
CA VAL A 200 -15.18 5.85 22.96
C VAL A 200 -15.91 4.74 22.20
N GLY A 201 -16.61 3.84 22.91
CA GLY A 201 -17.41 2.79 22.29
C GLY A 201 -18.51 3.34 21.37
N GLN A 202 -19.24 4.39 21.79
CA GLN A 202 -20.21 5.07 20.92
C GLN A 202 -19.55 5.69 19.69
N ALA A 203 -18.40 6.34 19.84
CA ALA A 203 -17.68 6.94 18.72
C ALA A 203 -17.22 5.88 17.71
N ILE A 204 -16.79 4.69 18.15
CA ILE A 204 -16.46 3.56 17.27
C ILE A 204 -17.68 3.15 16.42
N ILE A 205 -18.87 3.07 17.05
CA ILE A 205 -20.11 2.73 16.31
C ILE A 205 -20.47 3.85 15.34
N GLN A 206 -20.36 5.12 15.72
CA GLN A 206 -20.61 6.27 14.86
C GLN A 206 -19.64 6.29 13.66
N ARG A 207 -18.35 6.05 13.87
CA ARG A 207 -17.35 5.93 12.79
C ARG A 207 -17.71 4.80 11.81
N ARG A 208 -18.07 3.62 12.32
CA ARG A 208 -18.50 2.48 11.48
C ARG A 208 -19.77 2.75 10.69
N ALA A 209 -20.64 3.63 11.21
CA ALA A 209 -21.84 4.13 10.54
C ALA A 209 -21.56 5.33 9.62
N GLN A 210 -20.28 5.70 9.41
CA GLN A 210 -19.82 6.86 8.62
C GLN A 210 -20.32 8.21 9.14
N ALA A 211 -20.77 8.29 10.39
CA ALA A 211 -21.12 9.53 11.08
C ALA A 211 -19.87 10.19 11.68
N TYR A 212 -18.89 10.48 10.82
CA TYR A 212 -17.53 10.90 11.20
C TYR A 212 -17.52 12.20 11.99
N ASP A 213 -18.26 13.21 11.53
CA ASP A 213 -18.30 14.53 12.19
C ASP A 213 -18.80 14.41 13.63
N VAL A 214 -19.86 13.62 13.87
CA VAL A 214 -20.43 13.40 15.20
C VAL A 214 -19.42 12.67 16.09
N ALA A 215 -18.74 11.66 15.57
CA ALA A 215 -17.73 10.91 16.32
C ALA A 215 -16.56 11.82 16.71
N LEU A 216 -16.06 12.64 15.76
CA LEU A 216 -14.95 13.57 15.99
C LEU A 216 -15.30 14.65 17.01
N GLU A 217 -16.51 15.24 16.93
CA GLU A 217 -16.95 16.25 17.88
C GLU A 217 -17.02 15.69 19.31
N ASN A 218 -17.65 14.53 19.47
CA ASN A 218 -17.77 13.85 20.77
C ASN A 218 -16.41 13.47 21.35
N LEU A 219 -15.51 12.91 20.54
CA LEU A 219 -14.17 12.52 20.99
C LEU A 219 -13.31 13.76 21.32
N ALA A 220 -13.40 14.84 20.54
CA ALA A 220 -12.64 16.07 20.79
C ALA A 220 -13.08 16.75 22.09
N GLU A 221 -14.37 16.68 22.45
CA GLU A 221 -14.85 17.15 23.74
C GLU A 221 -14.25 16.31 24.86
N LYS A 222 -14.30 15.00 24.76
CA LYS A 222 -13.73 14.09 25.77
C LYS A 222 -12.21 14.17 25.88
N ALA A 223 -11.49 14.47 24.80
CA ALA A 223 -10.04 14.72 24.84
C ALA A 223 -9.68 15.91 25.74
N LYS A 224 -10.53 16.96 25.78
CA LYS A 224 -10.34 18.11 26.67
C LYS A 224 -10.57 17.75 28.14
N GLU A 225 -11.56 16.93 28.40
CA GLU A 225 -11.92 16.49 29.76
C GLU A 225 -10.93 15.44 30.30
N TYR A 226 -10.48 14.53 29.44
CA TYR A 226 -9.63 13.38 29.79
C TYR A 226 -8.36 13.32 28.93
N PRO A 227 -7.46 14.33 29.01
CA PRO A 227 -6.31 14.48 28.11
C PRO A 227 -5.25 13.36 28.25
N SER A 228 -5.33 12.54 29.29
CA SER A 228 -4.43 11.40 29.50
C SER A 228 -5.05 10.05 29.11
N PHE A 229 -6.23 10.02 28.50
CA PHE A 229 -6.91 8.78 28.10
C PHE A 229 -6.58 8.43 26.65
N GLY A 230 -5.61 7.54 26.45
CA GLY A 230 -5.07 7.17 25.14
C GLY A 230 -6.10 6.74 24.08
N PRO A 231 -7.08 5.85 24.41
CA PRO A 231 -8.06 5.39 23.43
C PRO A 231 -8.84 6.50 22.70
N ILE A 232 -9.03 7.67 23.32
CA ILE A 232 -9.66 8.82 22.64
C ILE A 232 -8.83 9.25 21.42
N TYR A 233 -7.52 9.41 21.59
CA TYR A 233 -6.64 9.88 20.52
C TYR A 233 -6.48 8.84 19.42
N ARG A 234 -6.47 7.54 19.77
CA ARG A 234 -6.50 6.49 18.76
C ARG A 234 -7.76 6.57 17.91
N GLU A 235 -8.94 6.68 18.53
CA GLU A 235 -10.21 6.76 17.80
C GLU A 235 -10.37 8.09 17.03
N LEU A 236 -9.84 9.21 17.54
CA LEU A 236 -9.74 10.46 16.79
C LEU A 236 -8.92 10.24 15.51
N ALA A 237 -7.74 9.63 15.62
CA ALA A 237 -6.87 9.35 14.48
C ALA A 237 -7.56 8.45 13.44
N GLU A 238 -8.16 7.32 13.88
CA GLU A 238 -8.87 6.39 13.00
C GLU A 238 -10.06 7.05 12.31
N THR A 239 -10.86 7.82 13.05
CA THR A 239 -12.04 8.50 12.52
C THR A 239 -11.65 9.59 11.53
N GLN A 240 -10.60 10.35 11.85
CA GLN A 240 -10.09 11.41 10.99
C GLN A 240 -9.53 10.87 9.67
N LEU A 241 -8.81 9.73 9.73
CA LEU A 241 -8.30 9.04 8.54
C LEU A 241 -9.46 8.52 7.66
N GLU A 242 -10.48 7.90 8.25
CA GLU A 242 -11.63 7.41 7.49
C GLU A 242 -12.43 8.56 6.87
N LEU A 243 -12.60 9.70 7.58
CA LEU A 243 -13.20 10.91 7.01
C LEU A 243 -12.37 11.43 5.82
N ALA A 244 -11.06 11.55 5.99
CA ALA A 244 -10.17 12.04 4.93
C ALA A 244 -10.32 11.22 3.63
N LYS A 245 -10.36 9.90 3.74
CA LYS A 245 -10.54 9.00 2.58
C LYS A 245 -11.86 9.18 1.82
N THR A 246 -12.83 9.87 2.39
CA THR A 246 -14.11 10.20 1.70
C THR A 246 -14.06 11.51 0.94
N LEU A 247 -13.02 12.31 1.14
CA LEU A 247 -12.90 13.62 0.50
C LEU A 247 -12.44 13.50 -0.94
N PRO A 248 -12.99 14.30 -1.87
CA PRO A 248 -12.49 14.38 -3.22
C PRO A 248 -11.10 15.05 -3.27
N ASP A 249 -10.33 14.77 -4.32
CA ASP A 249 -8.98 15.29 -4.54
C ASP A 249 -8.75 15.80 -5.97
N ASN A 250 -9.82 16.22 -6.65
CA ASN A 250 -9.80 16.63 -8.05
C ASN A 250 -9.26 18.05 -8.27
N THR A 251 -9.38 18.92 -7.25
CA THR A 251 -8.93 20.32 -7.30
C THR A 251 -7.84 20.58 -6.25
N ASP A 252 -7.06 21.64 -6.43
CA ASP A 252 -6.01 22.00 -5.46
C ASP A 252 -6.59 22.32 -4.07
N GLU A 253 -7.80 22.89 -3.99
CA GLU A 253 -8.48 23.14 -2.73
C GLU A 253 -8.91 21.83 -2.05
N GLU A 254 -9.46 20.88 -2.80
CA GLU A 254 -9.84 19.56 -2.29
C GLU A 254 -8.62 18.78 -1.81
N LYS A 255 -7.52 18.79 -2.58
CA LYS A 255 -6.24 18.19 -2.17
C LYS A 255 -5.71 18.80 -0.89
N ALA A 256 -5.69 20.12 -0.78
CA ALA A 256 -5.23 20.80 0.44
C ALA A 256 -6.09 20.44 1.65
N LYS A 257 -7.42 20.29 1.46
CA LYS A 257 -8.33 19.83 2.51
C LYS A 257 -8.02 18.38 2.91
N TYR A 258 -7.90 17.48 1.93
CA TYR A 258 -7.53 16.08 2.15
C TYR A 258 -6.23 15.98 2.97
N GLU A 259 -5.17 16.65 2.53
CA GLU A 259 -3.87 16.67 3.21
C GLU A 259 -3.97 17.21 4.66
N SER A 260 -4.77 18.25 4.86
CA SER A 260 -5.02 18.80 6.20
C SER A 260 -5.69 17.78 7.13
N GLU A 261 -6.68 17.03 6.64
CA GLU A 261 -7.39 16.03 7.44
C GLU A 261 -6.48 14.81 7.73
N ILE A 262 -5.68 14.37 6.75
CA ILE A 262 -4.67 13.32 6.96
C ILE A 262 -3.64 13.76 8.00
N LYS A 263 -3.17 15.00 7.94
CA LYS A 263 -2.21 15.53 8.92
C LYS A 263 -2.79 15.47 10.33
N LYS A 264 -4.05 15.85 10.53
CA LYS A 264 -4.72 15.73 11.84
C LYS A 264 -4.75 14.29 12.33
N ALA A 265 -5.03 13.33 11.43
CA ALA A 265 -5.04 11.90 11.79
C ALA A 265 -3.65 11.45 12.28
N VAL A 266 -2.57 11.83 11.60
CA VAL A 266 -1.19 11.55 12.02
C VAL A 266 -0.89 12.18 13.38
N ASP A 267 -1.24 13.47 13.57
CA ASP A 267 -0.99 14.19 14.81
C ASP A 267 -1.74 13.56 16.01
N TYR A 268 -2.99 13.11 15.82
CA TYR A 268 -3.75 12.37 16.84
C TYR A 268 -3.12 11.02 17.19
N TYR A 269 -2.66 10.26 16.20
CA TYR A 269 -2.02 8.99 16.50
C TYR A 269 -0.67 9.16 17.20
N LYS A 270 0.09 10.17 16.82
CA LYS A 270 1.32 10.59 17.53
C LYS A 270 1.03 10.96 18.99
N GLN A 271 -0.08 11.67 19.23
CA GLN A 271 -0.54 12.01 20.58
C GLN A 271 -0.95 10.75 21.37
N TYR A 272 -1.61 9.79 20.73
CA TYR A 272 -1.89 8.49 21.32
C TYR A 272 -0.61 7.82 21.87
N LEU A 273 0.43 7.72 21.02
CA LEU A 273 1.71 7.14 21.43
C LEU A 273 2.38 7.90 22.58
N GLN A 274 2.29 9.23 22.56
CA GLN A 274 2.84 10.07 23.63
C GLN A 274 2.10 9.88 24.96
N VAL A 275 0.79 9.82 24.93
CA VAL A 275 -0.05 9.69 26.15
C VAL A 275 0.06 8.30 26.76
N THR A 276 0.09 7.25 25.93
CA THR A 276 0.16 5.86 26.40
C THR A 276 1.58 5.42 26.72
N GLY A 277 2.58 5.98 26.04
CA GLY A 277 3.95 5.47 26.04
C GLY A 277 4.06 4.13 25.31
N ASP A 278 3.09 3.74 24.48
CA ASP A 278 3.07 2.45 23.78
C ASP A 278 4.19 2.37 22.76
N LYS A 279 5.11 1.43 22.98
CA LYS A 279 6.26 1.14 22.11
C LYS A 279 6.13 -0.22 21.44
N SER A 280 4.93 -0.82 21.45
CA SER A 280 4.70 -2.12 20.82
C SER A 280 4.93 -2.06 19.32
N VAL A 281 5.31 -3.20 18.73
CA VAL A 281 5.46 -3.35 17.28
C VAL A 281 4.15 -3.01 16.58
N GLU A 282 3.00 -3.49 17.11
CA GLU A 282 1.68 -3.22 16.55
C GLU A 282 1.36 -1.72 16.49
N ALA A 283 1.56 -0.99 17.59
CA ALA A 283 1.30 0.44 17.63
C ALA A 283 2.22 1.22 16.69
N ASN A 284 3.50 0.86 16.60
CA ASN A 284 4.44 1.51 15.69
C ASN A 284 4.20 1.15 14.22
N VAL A 285 3.78 -0.09 13.91
CA VAL A 285 3.34 -0.46 12.55
C VAL A 285 2.10 0.34 12.16
N ARG A 286 1.14 0.51 13.09
CA ARG A 286 -0.04 1.36 12.81
C ARG A 286 0.35 2.82 12.63
N TYR A 287 1.30 3.33 13.41
CA TYR A 287 1.85 4.67 13.21
C TYR A 287 2.50 4.82 11.84
N ALA A 288 3.29 3.84 11.42
CA ALA A 288 3.86 3.83 10.07
C ALA A 288 2.78 3.89 8.97
N ASP A 289 1.62 3.23 9.15
CA ASP A 289 0.47 3.39 8.23
C ASP A 289 0.01 4.85 8.14
N PHE A 290 -0.16 5.53 9.27
CA PHE A 290 -0.54 6.94 9.29
C PHE A 290 0.52 7.83 8.60
N LEU A 291 1.80 7.55 8.82
CA LEU A 291 2.91 8.28 8.18
C LEU A 291 2.95 8.10 6.67
N VAL A 292 2.59 6.90 6.17
CA VAL A 292 2.42 6.66 4.71
C VAL A 292 1.32 7.56 4.15
N TRP A 293 0.14 7.56 4.76
CA TRP A 293 -0.97 8.42 4.33
C TRP A 293 -0.60 9.91 4.40
N GLY A 294 0.14 10.32 5.45
CA GLY A 294 0.62 11.69 5.65
C GLY A 294 1.84 12.06 4.84
N GLN A 295 2.38 11.16 4.03
CA GLN A 295 3.60 11.33 3.24
C GLN A 295 4.80 11.84 4.06
N GLN A 296 4.84 11.48 5.36
CA GLN A 296 5.90 11.88 6.30
C GLN A 296 7.05 10.85 6.24
N TYR A 297 7.70 10.79 5.10
CA TYR A 297 8.65 9.72 4.76
C TYR A 297 9.91 9.70 5.62
N ASP A 298 10.40 10.85 6.08
CA ASP A 298 11.58 10.90 6.97
C ASP A 298 11.29 10.25 8.34
N GLU A 299 10.13 10.55 8.93
CA GLU A 299 9.70 9.93 10.18
C GLU A 299 9.36 8.44 9.97
N LEU A 300 8.69 8.12 8.86
CA LEU A 300 8.41 6.74 8.44
C LEU A 300 9.68 5.90 8.33
N LYS A 301 10.73 6.43 7.69
CA LYS A 301 12.03 5.75 7.56
C LYS A 301 12.63 5.39 8.91
N ASN A 302 12.61 6.35 9.85
CA ASN A 302 13.12 6.12 11.20
C ASN A 302 12.31 5.04 11.95
N VAL A 303 10.99 5.10 11.89
CA VAL A 303 10.10 4.12 12.51
C VAL A 303 10.27 2.73 11.88
N ALA A 304 10.29 2.65 10.56
CA ALA A 304 10.44 1.39 9.83
C ALA A 304 11.81 0.72 10.07
N LEU A 305 12.89 1.49 10.12
CA LEU A 305 14.22 0.96 10.44
C LEU A 305 14.32 0.43 11.88
N GLN A 306 13.66 1.08 12.84
CA GLN A 306 13.57 0.57 14.21
C GLN A 306 12.77 -0.74 14.26
N LEU A 307 11.64 -0.80 13.57
CA LEU A 307 10.79 -1.99 13.48
C LEU A 307 11.49 -3.17 12.78
N ALA A 308 12.27 -2.91 11.73
CA ALA A 308 12.99 -3.96 10.99
C ALA A 308 14.03 -4.69 11.85
N ASN A 309 14.49 -4.06 12.94
CA ASN A 309 15.44 -4.66 13.89
C ASN A 309 14.73 -5.31 15.10
N ALA A 310 13.41 -5.24 15.19
CA ALA A 310 12.65 -5.80 16.30
C ALA A 310 12.42 -7.32 16.10
N PRO A 311 12.48 -8.12 17.18
CA PRO A 311 12.08 -9.53 17.11
C PRO A 311 10.61 -9.66 16.68
N GLY A 312 10.29 -10.57 15.75
CA GLY A 312 8.93 -10.79 15.28
C GLY A 312 8.40 -9.64 14.42
N VAL A 313 9.27 -8.99 13.65
CA VAL A 313 8.90 -7.92 12.73
C VAL A 313 7.75 -8.35 11.82
N ASP A 314 6.74 -7.47 11.67
CA ASP A 314 5.71 -7.67 10.66
C ASP A 314 6.31 -7.40 9.27
N ALA A 315 6.17 -8.36 8.35
CA ALA A 315 6.68 -8.25 6.98
C ALA A 315 6.26 -6.95 6.27
N LYS A 316 5.13 -6.34 6.68
CA LYS A 316 4.67 -5.03 6.20
C LYS A 316 5.70 -3.91 6.36
N VAL A 317 6.62 -4.04 7.31
CA VAL A 317 7.72 -3.07 7.50
C VAL A 317 8.63 -3.00 6.27
N TYR A 318 8.84 -4.12 5.59
CA TYR A 318 9.62 -4.15 4.35
C TYR A 318 8.90 -3.43 3.20
N ARG A 319 7.55 -3.38 3.19
CA ARG A 319 6.80 -2.52 2.26
C ARG A 319 7.18 -1.05 2.44
N TYR A 320 7.17 -0.54 3.66
CA TYR A 320 7.52 0.86 3.93
C TYR A 320 8.95 1.18 3.51
N LEU A 321 9.90 0.31 3.87
CA LEU A 321 11.30 0.48 3.50
C LEU A 321 11.51 0.41 1.99
N GLY A 322 10.80 -0.49 1.30
CA GLY A 322 10.84 -0.62 -0.15
C GLY A 322 10.29 0.64 -0.84
N LEU A 323 9.13 1.15 -0.37
CA LEU A 323 8.54 2.38 -0.90
C LEU A 323 9.46 3.59 -0.72
N ILE A 324 10.09 3.73 0.46
CA ILE A 324 11.02 4.82 0.73
C ILE A 324 12.25 4.70 -0.16
N ALA A 325 12.85 3.52 -0.27
CA ALA A 325 14.02 3.29 -1.09
C ALA A 325 13.78 3.67 -2.56
N VAL A 326 12.61 3.29 -3.12
CA VAL A 326 12.27 3.59 -4.52
C VAL A 326 11.89 5.05 -4.72
N ASN A 327 10.97 5.59 -3.89
CA ASN A 327 10.36 6.90 -4.16
C ASN A 327 11.15 8.08 -3.61
N GLN A 328 11.85 7.91 -2.49
CA GLN A 328 12.56 9.00 -1.82
C GLN A 328 14.06 8.95 -2.04
N ASP A 329 14.64 7.76 -1.88
CA ASP A 329 16.09 7.62 -1.95
C ASP A 329 16.57 7.37 -3.40
N GLY A 330 15.71 6.91 -4.33
CA GLY A 330 16.09 6.48 -5.67
C GLY A 330 17.00 5.25 -5.66
N ASP A 331 17.02 4.51 -4.55
CA ASP A 331 17.84 3.31 -4.34
C ASP A 331 17.04 2.07 -4.76
N PHE A 332 17.00 1.83 -6.08
CA PHE A 332 16.22 0.75 -6.65
C PHE A 332 16.74 -0.64 -6.27
N GLU A 333 18.06 -0.83 -6.08
CA GLU A 333 18.64 -2.07 -5.60
C GLU A 333 18.09 -2.42 -4.23
N LYS A 334 18.13 -1.46 -3.31
CA LYS A 334 17.64 -1.65 -1.96
C LYS A 334 16.13 -1.79 -1.89
N GLY A 335 15.42 -1.08 -2.76
CA GLY A 335 13.98 -1.24 -2.97
C GLY A 335 13.64 -2.67 -3.34
N ALA A 336 14.31 -3.24 -4.34
CA ALA A 336 14.13 -4.62 -4.77
C ALA A 336 14.42 -5.62 -3.64
N GLU A 337 15.50 -5.42 -2.85
CA GLU A 337 15.82 -6.27 -1.70
C GLU A 337 14.72 -6.26 -0.62
N TYR A 338 14.15 -5.10 -0.31
CA TYR A 338 13.07 -5.00 0.69
C TYR A 338 11.78 -5.65 0.19
N PHE A 339 11.42 -5.49 -1.08
CA PHE A 339 10.26 -6.18 -1.64
C PHE A 339 10.46 -7.69 -1.72
N ASP A 340 11.69 -8.17 -1.97
CA ASP A 340 12.01 -9.60 -1.91
C ASP A 340 11.77 -10.17 -0.50
N LYS A 341 12.19 -9.46 0.55
CA LYS A 341 11.90 -9.83 1.93
C LYS A 341 10.40 -9.82 2.23
N LEU A 342 9.68 -8.79 1.77
CA LEU A 342 8.23 -8.72 1.91
C LEU A 342 7.55 -9.96 1.30
N PHE A 343 7.93 -10.32 0.06
CA PHE A 343 7.33 -11.47 -0.63
C PHE A 343 7.72 -12.81 -0.02
N ALA A 344 8.89 -12.91 0.62
CA ALA A 344 9.34 -14.12 1.30
C ALA A 344 8.63 -14.34 2.65
N GLU A 345 8.29 -13.27 3.37
CA GLU A 345 7.83 -13.35 4.76
C GLU A 345 6.32 -13.08 4.93
N ALA A 346 5.70 -12.32 4.00
CA ALA A 346 4.27 -12.01 4.09
C ALA A 346 3.41 -13.16 3.58
N ASP A 347 2.24 -13.35 4.21
CA ASP A 347 1.16 -14.12 3.61
C ASP A 347 0.72 -13.45 2.29
N THR A 348 0.59 -14.25 1.23
CA THR A 348 0.24 -13.76 -0.11
C THR A 348 -1.10 -13.03 -0.16
N SER A 349 -2.03 -13.34 0.77
CA SER A 349 -3.31 -12.63 0.92
C SER A 349 -3.17 -11.20 1.42
N ARG A 350 -2.01 -10.85 2.01
CA ARG A 350 -1.69 -9.52 2.53
C ARG A 350 -0.93 -8.64 1.54
N LEU A 351 -0.52 -9.21 0.39
CA LEU A 351 0.18 -8.48 -0.66
C LEU A 351 -0.83 -7.69 -1.51
N ILE A 352 -0.55 -6.42 -1.72
CA ILE A 352 -1.39 -5.49 -2.47
C ILE A 352 -0.75 -5.12 -3.81
N ASP A 353 -1.50 -4.48 -4.68
CA ASP A 353 -1.08 -4.00 -6.00
C ASP A 353 0.20 -3.13 -5.95
N ILE A 354 0.26 -2.21 -5.00
CA ILE A 354 1.41 -1.31 -4.79
C ILE A 354 2.71 -2.09 -4.50
N ASP A 355 2.65 -3.23 -3.80
CA ASP A 355 3.85 -4.06 -3.56
C ASP A 355 4.45 -4.55 -4.87
N TYR A 356 3.59 -5.04 -5.75
CA TYR A 356 4.01 -5.54 -7.07
C TYR A 356 4.43 -4.39 -8.00
N LEU A 357 3.76 -3.24 -7.94
CA LEU A 357 4.10 -2.07 -8.74
C LEU A 357 5.53 -1.60 -8.45
N PHE A 358 5.84 -1.32 -7.20
CA PHE A 358 7.15 -0.79 -6.82
C PHE A 358 8.27 -1.86 -6.87
N ALA A 359 7.96 -3.13 -6.57
CA ALA A 359 8.88 -4.22 -6.83
C ALA A 359 9.21 -4.35 -8.32
N GLY A 360 8.20 -4.16 -9.17
CA GLY A 360 8.36 -4.16 -10.62
C GLY A 360 9.27 -3.05 -11.09
N PHE A 361 9.00 -1.80 -10.69
CA PHE A 361 9.85 -0.66 -11.03
C PHE A 361 11.29 -0.84 -10.53
N ALA A 362 11.47 -1.24 -9.27
CA ALA A 362 12.80 -1.46 -8.70
C ALA A 362 13.61 -2.49 -9.49
N ASN A 363 13.00 -3.63 -9.85
CA ASN A 363 13.68 -4.66 -10.62
C ASN A 363 13.97 -4.22 -12.06
N VAL A 364 13.06 -3.53 -12.75
CA VAL A 364 13.31 -3.04 -14.11
C VAL A 364 14.44 -1.99 -14.11
N GLN A 365 14.44 -1.05 -13.17
CA GLN A 365 15.47 -0.03 -13.05
C GLN A 365 16.88 -0.60 -12.76
N THR A 366 16.95 -1.77 -12.13
CA THR A 366 18.21 -2.48 -11.84
C THR A 366 18.60 -3.50 -12.92
N GLY A 367 17.98 -3.42 -14.11
CA GLY A 367 18.28 -4.31 -15.24
C GLY A 367 17.73 -5.74 -15.12
N LYS A 368 16.84 -5.99 -14.14
CA LYS A 368 16.19 -7.30 -13.93
C LYS A 368 14.78 -7.29 -14.51
N ALA A 369 14.66 -6.95 -15.79
CA ALA A 369 13.36 -6.84 -16.45
C ALA A 369 12.57 -8.17 -16.49
N ASP A 370 13.26 -9.30 -16.56
CA ASP A 370 12.71 -10.66 -16.48
C ASP A 370 11.91 -10.90 -15.19
N LYS A 371 12.32 -10.27 -14.09
CA LYS A 371 11.64 -10.31 -12.80
C LYS A 371 10.64 -9.15 -12.63
N GLY A 372 11.02 -7.96 -13.07
CA GLY A 372 10.23 -6.73 -12.87
C GLY A 372 8.94 -6.70 -13.69
N VAL A 373 9.00 -7.05 -14.97
CA VAL A 373 7.81 -7.04 -15.86
C VAL A 373 6.68 -7.95 -15.37
N PRO A 374 6.93 -9.21 -14.93
CA PRO A 374 5.90 -10.03 -14.29
C PRO A 374 5.27 -9.38 -13.05
N TYR A 375 6.03 -8.66 -12.24
CA TYR A 375 5.48 -7.92 -11.11
C TYR A 375 4.58 -6.77 -11.55
N LEU A 376 4.97 -5.97 -12.54
CA LEU A 376 4.10 -4.93 -13.10
C LEU A 376 2.80 -5.51 -13.67
N ALA A 377 2.88 -6.63 -14.38
CA ALA A 377 1.70 -7.33 -14.88
C ALA A 377 0.79 -7.83 -13.74
N LYS A 378 1.38 -8.32 -12.64
CA LYS A 378 0.63 -8.74 -11.45
C LYS A 378 -0.02 -7.58 -10.72
N ALA A 379 0.62 -6.42 -10.69
CA ALA A 379 0.04 -5.19 -10.15
C ALA A 379 -1.24 -4.81 -10.91
N VAL A 380 -1.20 -4.82 -12.25
CA VAL A 380 -2.37 -4.55 -13.11
C VAL A 380 -3.47 -5.60 -12.93
N GLU A 381 -3.10 -6.90 -12.81
CA GLU A 381 -4.08 -7.97 -12.54
C GLU A 381 -4.86 -7.72 -11.24
N LYS A 382 -4.18 -7.21 -10.21
CA LYS A 382 -4.80 -6.87 -8.92
C LYS A 382 -5.62 -5.59 -8.96
N ASN A 383 -5.13 -4.60 -9.67
CA ASN A 383 -5.76 -3.29 -9.80
C ASN A 383 -5.51 -2.70 -11.19
N PRO A 384 -6.46 -2.82 -12.12
CA PRO A 384 -6.32 -2.23 -13.46
C PRO A 384 -6.19 -0.70 -13.47
N GLU A 385 -6.61 -0.01 -12.43
CA GLU A 385 -6.61 1.46 -12.35
C GLU A 385 -5.18 2.05 -12.24
N ILE A 386 -4.16 1.23 -11.95
CA ILE A 386 -2.76 1.69 -11.92
C ILE A 386 -2.09 1.72 -13.30
N MET A 387 -2.79 1.33 -14.35
CA MET A 387 -2.25 1.32 -15.72
C MET A 387 -1.70 2.67 -16.18
N PRO A 388 -2.38 3.80 -15.92
CA PRO A 388 -1.86 5.12 -16.27
C PRO A 388 -0.50 5.43 -15.63
N GLU A 389 -0.30 4.99 -14.39
CA GLU A 389 0.97 5.18 -13.67
C GLU A 389 2.11 4.41 -14.33
N ILE A 390 1.86 3.16 -14.72
CA ILE A 390 2.84 2.33 -15.43
C ILE A 390 3.14 2.95 -16.81
N GLY A 391 2.11 3.37 -17.55
CA GLY A 391 2.27 4.05 -18.83
C GLY A 391 3.11 5.32 -18.70
N SER A 392 2.78 6.18 -17.74
CA SER A 392 3.53 7.43 -17.48
C SER A 392 4.97 7.18 -17.10
N ALA A 393 5.26 6.17 -16.27
CA ALA A 393 6.63 5.80 -15.91
C ALA A 393 7.45 5.33 -17.11
N GLY A 394 6.84 4.54 -18.00
CA GLY A 394 7.48 4.11 -19.25
C GLY A 394 7.73 5.26 -20.22
N MET A 395 6.77 6.18 -20.36
CA MET A 395 6.93 7.41 -21.17
C MET A 395 8.03 8.32 -20.64
N LEU A 396 8.12 8.50 -19.32
CA LEU A 396 9.17 9.29 -18.70
C LEU A 396 10.55 8.67 -18.93
N ALA A 397 10.68 7.36 -18.78
CA ALA A 397 11.93 6.65 -19.09
C ALA A 397 12.33 6.83 -20.57
N PHE A 398 11.37 6.79 -21.48
CA PHE A 398 11.60 7.06 -22.91
C PHE A 398 12.09 8.49 -23.15
N GLN A 399 11.45 9.50 -22.56
CA GLN A 399 11.86 10.91 -22.67
C GLN A 399 13.25 11.16 -22.11
N GLN A 400 13.66 10.44 -21.08
CA GLN A 400 15.00 10.50 -20.48
C GLN A 400 16.06 9.76 -21.30
N GLY A 401 15.67 9.09 -22.39
CA GLY A 401 16.59 8.30 -23.22
C GLY A 401 16.94 6.92 -22.65
N ASN A 402 16.26 6.49 -21.58
CA ASN A 402 16.45 5.17 -20.99
C ASN A 402 15.54 4.14 -21.71
N PHE A 403 15.93 3.80 -22.95
CA PHE A 403 15.08 3.04 -23.86
C PHE A 403 14.88 1.58 -23.43
N GLU A 404 15.85 0.99 -22.75
CA GLU A 404 15.73 -0.37 -22.20
C GLU A 404 14.67 -0.44 -21.12
N VAL A 405 14.72 0.46 -20.13
CA VAL A 405 13.72 0.57 -19.06
C VAL A 405 12.35 0.93 -19.62
N ALA A 406 12.29 1.88 -20.55
CA ALA A 406 11.05 2.27 -21.21
C ALA A 406 10.39 1.08 -21.92
N SER A 407 11.15 0.32 -22.68
CA SER A 407 10.69 -0.87 -23.39
C SER A 407 10.16 -1.94 -22.42
N ALA A 408 10.86 -2.21 -21.33
CA ALA A 408 10.42 -3.17 -20.31
C ALA A 408 9.09 -2.74 -19.68
N ILE A 409 8.99 -1.50 -19.20
CA ILE A 409 7.78 -0.99 -18.53
C ILE A 409 6.59 -0.95 -19.51
N LEU A 410 6.77 -0.37 -20.71
CA LEU A 410 5.71 -0.23 -21.71
C LEU A 410 5.22 -1.56 -22.28
N SER A 411 6.00 -2.64 -22.16
CA SER A 411 5.57 -3.98 -22.54
C SER A 411 4.32 -4.48 -21.78
N VAL A 412 3.98 -3.85 -20.65
CA VAL A 412 2.80 -4.21 -19.85
C VAL A 412 1.52 -3.55 -20.42
N PRO A 413 1.41 -2.21 -20.54
CA PRO A 413 0.24 -1.60 -21.15
C PRO A 413 0.07 -1.96 -22.63
N ALA A 414 1.15 -2.20 -23.37
CA ALA A 414 1.10 -2.63 -24.76
C ALA A 414 0.43 -3.99 -25.00
N LYS A 415 0.19 -4.80 -23.97
CA LYS A 415 -0.55 -6.07 -24.03
C LYS A 415 -2.03 -5.94 -23.67
N GLN A 416 -2.47 -4.79 -23.16
CA GLN A 416 -3.81 -4.60 -22.61
C GLN A 416 -4.78 -4.08 -23.69
N LYS A 417 -5.22 -4.98 -24.58
CA LYS A 417 -6.20 -4.65 -25.65
C LYS A 417 -7.48 -4.07 -25.06
N GLY A 418 -8.00 -3.03 -25.73
CA GLY A 418 -9.26 -2.39 -25.36
C GLY A 418 -9.13 -1.30 -24.29
N THR A 419 -7.92 -0.96 -23.88
CA THR A 419 -7.64 0.23 -23.07
C THR A 419 -7.23 1.41 -23.94
N ASP A 420 -7.46 2.63 -23.47
CA ASP A 420 -7.07 3.88 -24.16
C ASP A 420 -5.54 3.95 -24.37
N TYR A 421 -4.76 3.29 -23.53
CA TYR A 421 -3.29 3.27 -23.59
C TYR A 421 -2.70 2.24 -24.55
N TYR A 422 -3.51 1.30 -25.09
CA TYR A 422 -3.00 0.17 -25.85
C TYR A 422 -2.19 0.59 -27.09
N TYR A 423 -2.73 1.47 -27.91
CA TYR A 423 -2.08 1.89 -29.14
C TYR A 423 -0.92 2.86 -28.89
N GLU A 424 -1.09 3.81 -28.00
CA GLU A 424 0.00 4.72 -27.60
C GLU A 424 1.19 3.95 -27.02
N ALA A 425 0.92 3.02 -26.10
CA ALA A 425 1.97 2.18 -25.52
C ALA A 425 2.71 1.36 -26.57
N ASN A 426 2.00 0.78 -27.55
CA ASN A 426 2.63 0.04 -28.65
C ASN A 426 3.48 0.96 -29.55
N TYR A 427 3.00 2.18 -29.85
CA TYR A 427 3.77 3.14 -30.62
C TYR A 427 5.08 3.53 -29.93
N VAL A 428 5.01 3.89 -28.64
CA VAL A 428 6.22 4.29 -27.90
C VAL A 428 7.12 3.09 -27.59
N LEU A 429 6.55 1.91 -27.32
CA LEU A 429 7.29 0.66 -27.17
C LEU A 429 8.10 0.32 -28.43
N GLY A 430 7.48 0.46 -29.61
CA GLY A 430 8.16 0.27 -30.89
C GLY A 430 9.34 1.24 -31.05
N ASN A 431 9.13 2.52 -30.74
CA ASN A 431 10.17 3.53 -30.80
C ASN A 431 11.29 3.28 -29.77
N ALA A 432 10.94 2.90 -28.53
CA ALA A 432 11.91 2.55 -27.50
C ALA A 432 12.80 1.37 -27.91
N ASN A 433 12.20 0.30 -28.42
CA ASN A 433 12.94 -0.86 -28.92
C ASN A 433 13.82 -0.51 -30.12
N PHE A 434 13.34 0.30 -31.07
CA PHE A 434 14.13 0.76 -32.20
C PHE A 434 15.38 1.52 -31.72
N ARG A 435 15.21 2.52 -30.83
CA ARG A 435 16.33 3.30 -30.31
C ARG A 435 17.30 2.47 -29.48
N HIS A 436 16.78 1.53 -28.67
CA HIS A 436 17.61 0.58 -27.92
C HIS A 436 18.43 -0.31 -28.87
N GLY A 437 17.79 -0.81 -29.95
CA GLY A 437 18.48 -1.60 -30.98
C GLY A 437 19.57 -0.81 -31.69
N VAL A 438 19.33 0.47 -32.05
CA VAL A 438 20.36 1.35 -32.63
C VAL A 438 21.52 1.52 -31.66
N ALA A 439 21.26 1.81 -30.38
CA ALA A 439 22.29 1.96 -29.37
C ALA A 439 23.11 0.67 -29.16
N LYS A 440 22.47 -0.51 -29.21
CA LYS A 440 23.19 -1.80 -29.18
C LYS A 440 24.11 -1.97 -30.41
N LYS A 441 23.59 -1.68 -31.60
CA LYS A 441 24.34 -1.78 -32.84
C LYS A 441 25.61 -0.86 -32.82
N GLU A 442 25.46 0.35 -32.30
CA GLU A 442 26.58 1.29 -32.13
C GLU A 442 27.66 0.78 -31.16
N ARG A 443 27.28 -0.02 -30.16
CA ARG A 443 28.20 -0.68 -29.21
C ARG A 443 28.77 -2.00 -29.76
N GLY A 444 28.38 -2.42 -30.99
CA GLY A 444 28.77 -3.69 -31.57
C GLY A 444 28.08 -4.91 -31.00
N GLU A 445 26.95 -4.72 -30.29
CA GLU A 445 26.08 -5.77 -29.76
C GLU A 445 25.02 -6.18 -30.80
N ASP A 446 24.44 -7.40 -30.67
CA ASP A 446 23.36 -7.84 -31.56
C ASP A 446 22.06 -7.11 -31.24
N PRO A 447 21.47 -6.34 -32.17
CA PRO A 447 20.23 -5.60 -31.98
C PRO A 447 18.97 -6.37 -32.43
N SER A 448 19.10 -7.60 -32.91
CA SER A 448 18.05 -8.32 -33.64
C SER A 448 16.76 -8.44 -32.82
N GLU A 449 16.88 -8.77 -31.55
CA GLU A 449 15.72 -8.89 -30.63
C GLU A 449 14.96 -7.57 -30.51
N GLN A 450 15.67 -6.45 -30.38
CA GLN A 450 15.08 -5.11 -30.23
C GLN A 450 14.39 -4.66 -31.51
N PHE A 451 15.01 -4.90 -32.66
CA PHE A 451 14.38 -4.57 -33.95
C PHE A 451 13.14 -5.41 -34.22
N ASP A 452 13.18 -6.72 -33.93
CA ASP A 452 12.00 -7.58 -34.03
C ASP A 452 10.87 -7.13 -33.09
N ALA A 453 11.20 -6.73 -31.86
CA ALA A 453 10.22 -6.21 -30.91
C ALA A 453 9.63 -4.88 -31.40
N ALA A 454 10.44 -4.00 -31.98
CA ALA A 454 9.98 -2.74 -32.58
C ALA A 454 8.97 -2.98 -33.71
N LEU A 455 9.32 -3.88 -34.66
CA LEU A 455 8.43 -4.23 -35.76
C LEU A 455 7.09 -4.81 -35.29
N LYS A 456 7.11 -5.72 -34.30
CA LYS A 456 5.88 -6.29 -33.72
C LYS A 456 4.99 -5.21 -33.08
N ALA A 457 5.58 -4.25 -32.39
CA ALA A 457 4.83 -3.19 -31.76
C ALA A 457 4.23 -2.22 -32.80
N PHE A 458 4.98 -1.86 -33.85
CA PHE A 458 4.45 -1.04 -34.96
C PHE A 458 3.39 -1.77 -35.77
N ASP A 459 3.50 -3.09 -35.96
CA ASP A 459 2.49 -3.89 -36.66
C ASP A 459 1.12 -3.80 -35.99
N VAL A 460 1.05 -3.70 -34.66
CA VAL A 460 -0.21 -3.45 -33.92
C VAL A 460 -0.91 -2.18 -34.41
N ILE A 461 -0.14 -1.13 -34.71
CA ILE A 461 -0.68 0.14 -35.23
C ILE A 461 -1.06 0.00 -36.69
N ILE A 462 -0.19 -0.62 -37.50
CA ILE A 462 -0.39 -0.78 -38.95
C ILE A 462 -1.61 -1.67 -39.26
N GLN A 463 -1.88 -2.65 -38.43
CA GLN A 463 -3.03 -3.56 -38.54
C GLN A 463 -4.27 -3.07 -37.81
N ALA A 464 -4.22 -1.92 -37.13
CA ALA A 464 -5.39 -1.35 -36.45
C ALA A 464 -6.50 -1.06 -37.49
N ASN A 465 -7.75 -1.31 -37.10
CA ASN A 465 -8.92 -0.92 -37.90
C ASN A 465 -9.67 0.22 -37.19
N ASP A 466 -8.94 1.30 -36.91
CA ASP A 466 -9.43 2.45 -36.16
C ASP A 466 -8.89 3.75 -36.78
N GLN A 467 -9.83 4.62 -37.20
CA GLN A 467 -9.46 5.86 -37.90
C GLN A 467 -8.67 6.82 -37.00
N LYS A 468 -8.98 6.88 -35.70
CA LYS A 468 -8.24 7.73 -34.75
C LYS A 468 -6.78 7.26 -34.60
N VAL A 469 -6.59 5.95 -34.50
CA VAL A 469 -5.23 5.35 -34.45
C VAL A 469 -4.46 5.65 -35.71
N PHE A 470 -5.13 5.60 -36.88
CA PHE A 470 -4.50 5.96 -38.15
C PHE A 470 -4.12 7.44 -38.20
N ASP A 471 -5.02 8.33 -37.77
CA ASP A 471 -4.75 9.76 -37.78
C ASP A 471 -3.60 10.14 -36.83
N ASP A 472 -3.49 9.46 -35.67
CA ASP A 472 -2.55 9.81 -34.61
C ASP A 472 -1.18 9.11 -34.78
N TYR A 473 -1.13 7.84 -35.24
CA TYR A 473 0.08 7.02 -35.13
C TYR A 473 0.55 6.33 -36.42
N LEU A 474 -0.32 6.10 -37.43
CA LEU A 474 -0.01 5.23 -38.56
C LEU A 474 1.19 5.73 -39.38
N ALA A 475 1.23 7.02 -39.71
CA ALA A 475 2.32 7.59 -40.50
C ALA A 475 3.67 7.46 -39.78
N GLY A 476 3.69 7.75 -38.47
CA GLY A 476 4.88 7.58 -37.63
C GLY A 476 5.32 6.13 -37.50
N ALA A 477 4.38 5.20 -37.33
CA ALA A 477 4.68 3.77 -37.24
C ALA A 477 5.28 3.21 -38.53
N LEU A 478 4.73 3.58 -39.70
CA LEU A 478 5.26 3.19 -41.01
C LEU A 478 6.64 3.78 -41.26
N TYR A 479 6.83 5.07 -40.90
CA TYR A 479 8.14 5.73 -41.02
C TYR A 479 9.20 5.02 -40.17
N LEU A 480 8.92 4.75 -38.90
CA LEU A 480 9.85 4.05 -38.01
C LEU A 480 10.06 2.59 -38.44
N THR A 481 9.05 1.91 -38.96
CA THR A 481 9.18 0.57 -39.57
C THR A 481 10.19 0.61 -40.75
N GLY A 482 10.12 1.66 -41.60
CA GLY A 482 11.09 1.89 -42.65
C GLY A 482 12.52 1.97 -42.11
N TYR A 483 12.74 2.75 -41.05
CA TYR A 483 14.06 2.94 -40.45
C TYR A 483 14.59 1.69 -39.71
N VAL A 484 13.70 0.91 -39.05
CA VAL A 484 14.10 -0.41 -38.51
C VAL A 484 14.59 -1.29 -39.65
N ASN A 485 13.86 -1.34 -40.77
CA ASN A 485 14.21 -2.14 -41.92
C ASN A 485 15.51 -1.65 -42.63
N ILE A 486 15.79 -0.35 -42.67
CA ILE A 486 17.08 0.19 -43.10
C ILE A 486 18.19 -0.33 -42.18
N SER A 487 17.97 -0.37 -40.87
CA SER A 487 18.95 -0.83 -39.89
C SER A 487 19.24 -2.34 -40.01
N LEU A 488 18.28 -3.12 -40.50
CA LEU A 488 18.37 -4.55 -40.80
C LEU A 488 18.90 -4.86 -42.21
N ASP A 489 18.81 -3.90 -43.12
CA ASP A 489 19.28 -4.03 -44.50
C ASP A 489 20.75 -3.55 -44.63
N ASN A 490 21.38 -3.87 -45.75
CA ASN A 490 22.68 -3.33 -46.09
C ASN A 490 22.51 -2.10 -46.98
N VAL A 491 22.25 -0.96 -46.38
CA VAL A 491 22.17 0.34 -47.11
C VAL A 491 23.54 1.02 -47.06
N ASN A 492 24.48 0.53 -47.87
CA ASN A 492 25.86 1.05 -47.95
C ASN A 492 26.21 1.43 -49.40
N PRO A 493 26.57 2.69 -49.67
CA PRO A 493 26.94 3.11 -51.00
C PRO A 493 28.16 2.38 -51.59
N GLU A 494 29.02 1.79 -50.76
CA GLU A 494 30.19 1.02 -51.21
C GLU A 494 29.84 -0.40 -51.67
N THR A 495 28.65 -0.92 -51.23
CA THR A 495 28.18 -2.27 -51.57
C THR A 495 26.69 -2.23 -51.95
N PRO A 496 26.29 -1.45 -52.96
CA PRO A 496 24.90 -1.20 -53.30
C PRO A 496 24.13 -2.46 -53.70
N GLU A 497 24.82 -3.45 -54.27
CA GLU A 497 24.25 -4.73 -54.69
C GLU A 497 23.73 -5.59 -53.55
N LEU A 498 24.20 -5.33 -52.32
CA LEU A 498 23.75 -6.04 -51.13
C LEU A 498 22.47 -5.46 -50.53
N CYS A 499 22.02 -4.27 -50.97
CA CYS A 499 20.75 -3.69 -50.51
C CYS A 499 19.55 -4.52 -51.01
N LYS A 500 18.78 -5.06 -50.06
CA LYS A 500 17.60 -5.89 -50.36
C LYS A 500 16.31 -5.08 -50.51
N GLY A 501 16.29 -3.85 -50.04
CA GLY A 501 15.11 -2.96 -50.03
C GLY A 501 14.05 -3.34 -49.02
N LEU A 502 14.46 -3.85 -47.85
CA LEU A 502 13.51 -4.27 -46.78
C LEU A 502 12.59 -3.13 -46.33
N PHE A 503 13.03 -1.89 -46.46
CA PHE A 503 12.28 -0.68 -46.10
C PHE A 503 11.25 -0.24 -47.16
N VAL A 504 11.37 -0.71 -48.41
CA VAL A 504 10.53 -0.25 -49.53
C VAL A 504 9.03 -0.45 -49.29
N PRO A 505 8.56 -1.61 -48.80
CA PRO A 505 7.13 -1.80 -48.53
C PRO A 505 6.55 -0.78 -47.54
N ALA A 506 7.26 -0.53 -46.44
CA ALA A 506 6.78 0.38 -45.40
C ALA A 506 6.74 1.84 -45.91
N PHE A 507 7.78 2.29 -46.60
CA PHE A 507 7.83 3.63 -47.19
C PHE A 507 6.81 3.81 -48.32
N THR A 508 6.59 2.79 -49.14
CA THR A 508 5.53 2.84 -50.17
C THR A 508 4.14 3.01 -49.54
N GLN A 509 3.84 2.25 -48.48
CA GLN A 509 2.59 2.38 -47.75
C GLN A 509 2.47 3.75 -47.07
N LEU A 510 3.53 4.27 -46.47
CA LEU A 510 3.57 5.61 -45.87
C LEU A 510 3.23 6.69 -46.91
N ILE A 511 3.85 6.64 -48.10
CA ILE A 511 3.56 7.59 -49.18
C ILE A 511 2.10 7.52 -49.56
N GLN A 512 1.53 6.31 -49.69
CA GLN A 512 0.12 6.16 -50.04
C GLN A 512 -0.79 6.74 -48.96
N VAL A 513 -0.55 6.44 -47.68
CA VAL A 513 -1.33 6.95 -46.53
C VAL A 513 -1.33 8.47 -46.51
N LEU A 514 -0.19 9.12 -46.72
CA LEU A 514 -0.09 10.58 -46.68
C LEU A 514 -0.69 11.25 -47.94
N LYS A 515 -0.63 10.61 -49.11
CA LYS A 515 -1.36 11.04 -50.30
C LYS A 515 -2.87 10.96 -50.11
N ASP A 516 -3.36 9.86 -49.53
CA ASP A 516 -4.78 9.69 -49.24
C ASP A 516 -5.29 10.72 -48.22
N LYS A 517 -4.43 11.04 -47.21
CA LYS A 517 -4.70 12.11 -46.25
C LYS A 517 -4.89 13.48 -46.95
N GLN A 518 -4.03 13.80 -47.91
CA GLN A 518 -4.16 15.02 -48.73
C GLN A 518 -5.41 15.04 -49.60
N LEU A 519 -5.74 13.91 -50.25
CA LEU A 519 -6.94 13.78 -51.09
C LEU A 519 -8.23 13.96 -50.28
N GLN A 520 -8.22 13.58 -48.98
CA GLN A 520 -9.32 13.83 -48.05
C GLN A 520 -9.39 15.27 -47.53
N GLY A 521 -8.50 16.17 -47.99
CA GLY A 521 -8.43 17.55 -47.54
C GLY A 521 -7.87 17.73 -46.12
N LYS A 522 -7.26 16.71 -45.56
CA LYS A 522 -6.56 16.78 -44.27
C LYS A 522 -5.17 17.39 -44.45
N GLU A 523 -4.70 18.16 -43.50
CA GLU A 523 -3.37 18.75 -43.49
C GLU A 523 -2.26 17.69 -43.28
N VAL A 524 -1.21 17.73 -44.11
CA VAL A 524 0.03 17.00 -43.89
C VAL A 524 0.99 17.90 -43.12
N THR A 525 1.38 17.48 -41.94
CA THR A 525 2.24 18.26 -41.05
C THR A 525 3.66 18.39 -41.62
N ASP A 526 4.45 19.33 -41.10
CA ASP A 526 5.87 19.48 -41.52
C ASP A 526 6.69 18.23 -41.20
N ALA A 527 6.41 17.54 -40.08
CA ALA A 527 7.04 16.26 -39.75
C ALA A 527 6.70 15.17 -40.79
N GLU A 528 5.42 15.05 -41.18
CA GLU A 528 4.97 14.09 -42.20
C GLU A 528 5.55 14.41 -43.59
N ARG A 529 5.77 15.71 -43.92
CA ARG A 529 6.50 16.09 -45.14
C ARG A 529 7.96 15.59 -45.08
N GLY A 530 8.61 15.73 -43.92
CA GLY A 530 9.94 15.16 -43.72
C GLY A 530 9.94 13.63 -43.92
N TYR A 531 8.93 12.94 -43.44
CA TYR A 531 8.77 11.48 -43.67
C TYR A 531 8.64 11.14 -45.16
N LEU A 532 7.92 11.94 -45.93
CA LEU A 532 7.82 11.76 -47.38
C LEU A 532 9.15 11.97 -48.10
N VAL A 533 9.91 13.01 -47.74
CA VAL A 533 11.23 13.29 -48.28
C VAL A 533 12.15 12.11 -48.07
N ASP A 534 12.27 11.60 -46.85
CA ASP A 534 13.09 10.45 -46.52
C ASP A 534 12.62 9.19 -47.28
N ALA A 535 11.30 8.94 -47.30
CA ALA A 535 10.74 7.77 -47.97
C ALA A 535 11.07 7.77 -49.48
N TYR A 536 10.89 8.91 -50.17
CA TYR A 536 11.22 9.01 -51.58
C TYR A 536 12.74 8.90 -51.83
N ASN A 537 13.59 9.50 -50.98
CA ASN A 537 15.04 9.39 -51.08
C ASN A 537 15.51 7.95 -50.96
N TYR A 538 15.05 7.20 -49.95
CA TYR A 538 15.44 5.79 -49.76
C TYR A 538 14.90 4.89 -50.89
N ILE A 539 13.66 5.11 -51.35
CA ILE A 539 13.09 4.37 -52.47
C ILE A 539 13.87 4.69 -53.75
N GLY A 540 14.19 5.97 -54.01
CA GLY A 540 15.02 6.40 -55.13
C GLY A 540 16.41 5.73 -55.11
N TYR A 541 17.08 5.73 -53.93
CA TYR A 541 18.36 5.04 -53.75
C TYR A 541 18.24 3.53 -54.04
N PHE A 542 17.20 2.85 -53.54
CA PHE A 542 16.97 1.43 -53.84
C PHE A 542 16.85 1.17 -55.34
N HIS A 543 16.11 2.01 -56.08
CA HIS A 543 16.00 1.88 -57.53
C HIS A 543 17.32 2.09 -58.25
N VAL A 544 18.18 3.00 -57.75
CA VAL A 544 19.56 3.13 -58.28
C VAL A 544 20.32 1.84 -58.10
N THR A 545 20.24 1.19 -56.92
CA THR A 545 20.97 -0.09 -56.67
C THR A 545 20.46 -1.25 -57.54
N LYS A 546 19.27 -1.13 -58.13
CA LYS A 546 18.66 -2.11 -59.08
C LYS A 546 18.75 -1.67 -60.52
N GLU A 547 19.49 -0.61 -60.80
CA GLU A 547 19.65 -0.04 -62.16
C GLU A 547 18.32 0.41 -62.81
N ASP A 548 17.26 0.59 -62.01
CA ASP A 548 15.97 1.13 -62.46
C ASP A 548 16.01 2.67 -62.39
N TYR A 549 16.78 3.26 -63.25
CA TYR A 549 17.02 4.68 -63.25
C TYR A 549 15.80 5.53 -63.52
N LYS A 550 14.78 4.97 -64.20
CA LYS A 550 13.51 5.65 -64.42
C LYS A 550 12.71 5.84 -63.14
N GLN A 551 12.59 4.80 -62.34
CA GLN A 551 11.90 4.87 -61.06
C GLN A 551 12.71 5.67 -60.02
N ALA A 552 14.05 5.54 -60.07
CA ALA A 552 14.93 6.34 -59.23
C ALA A 552 14.73 7.83 -59.46
N LEU A 553 14.79 8.28 -60.73
CA LEU A 553 14.59 9.68 -61.09
C LEU A 553 13.18 10.19 -60.67
N ALA A 554 12.14 9.40 -60.90
CA ALA A 554 10.80 9.76 -60.50
C ALA A 554 10.67 9.98 -58.97
N SER A 555 11.34 9.13 -58.18
CA SER A 555 11.34 9.27 -56.71
C SER A 555 12.07 10.53 -56.25
N PHE A 556 13.25 10.82 -56.77
CA PHE A 556 13.99 12.02 -56.40
C PHE A 556 13.31 13.32 -56.92
N GLU A 557 12.64 13.30 -58.04
CA GLU A 557 11.84 14.43 -58.50
C GLU A 557 10.65 14.74 -57.56
N GLU A 558 10.03 13.71 -56.91
CA GLU A 558 9.04 13.92 -55.86
C GLU A 558 9.68 14.50 -54.57
N THR A 559 10.89 14.08 -54.20
CA THR A 559 11.64 14.72 -53.11
C THR A 559 11.84 16.20 -53.35
N VAL A 560 12.35 16.60 -54.54
CA VAL A 560 12.64 18.00 -54.85
C VAL A 560 11.36 18.86 -54.94
N LYS A 561 10.18 18.30 -55.28
CA LYS A 561 8.92 19.02 -55.18
C LYS A 561 8.54 19.35 -53.72
N LEU A 562 8.91 18.50 -52.78
CA LEU A 562 8.62 18.68 -51.35
C LEU A 562 9.70 19.53 -50.66
N ALA A 563 10.94 19.31 -51.01
CA ALA A 563 12.14 19.96 -50.49
C ALA A 563 13.10 20.33 -51.62
N PRO A 564 12.96 21.50 -52.25
CA PRO A 564 13.78 21.91 -53.40
C PRO A 564 15.28 21.96 -53.12
N GLU A 565 15.66 22.20 -51.87
CA GLU A 565 17.06 22.32 -51.45
C GLU A 565 17.66 20.98 -50.95
N ASP A 566 16.97 19.84 -51.17
CA ASP A 566 17.48 18.54 -50.74
C ASP A 566 18.72 18.17 -51.58
N GLU A 567 19.89 18.22 -50.94
CA GLU A 567 21.18 18.00 -51.60
C GLU A 567 21.30 16.58 -52.14
N PHE A 568 20.77 15.58 -51.41
CA PHE A 568 20.84 14.17 -51.78
C PHE A 568 20.07 13.90 -53.09
N ALA A 569 18.81 14.29 -53.15
CA ALA A 569 17.98 14.11 -54.33
C ALA A 569 18.52 14.90 -55.54
N ASN A 570 18.96 16.15 -55.35
CA ASN A 570 19.52 16.97 -56.42
C ASN A 570 20.78 16.33 -57.01
N ALA A 571 21.70 15.83 -56.18
CA ALA A 571 22.91 15.15 -56.64
C ALA A 571 22.62 13.89 -57.48
N TYR A 572 21.65 13.08 -57.04
CA TYR A 572 21.24 11.89 -57.80
C TYR A 572 20.49 12.24 -59.09
N ILE A 573 19.68 13.30 -59.12
CA ILE A 573 19.03 13.77 -60.36
C ILE A 573 20.09 14.21 -61.39
N GLU A 574 21.11 14.94 -60.96
CA GLU A 574 22.21 15.35 -61.83
C GLU A 574 22.96 14.13 -62.37
N TYR A 575 23.31 13.19 -61.48
CA TYR A 575 23.98 11.93 -61.87
C TYR A 575 23.15 11.11 -62.87
N LEU A 576 21.84 10.99 -62.68
CA LEU A 576 20.96 10.18 -63.52
C LEU A 576 20.63 10.83 -64.86
N LYS A 577 20.80 12.16 -65.03
CA LYS A 577 20.60 12.92 -66.26
C LYS A 577 21.89 13.14 -67.07
N SER A 578 23.06 12.85 -66.47
CA SER A 578 24.38 12.89 -67.15
C SER A 578 24.64 11.63 -67.96
#